data_1f41030a55e0d8d86a767ce7b77cb42b
#
_entry.id   1f41030a55e0d8d86a767ce7b77cb42b
#
_cell.length_a   1.000
_cell.length_b   1.000
_cell.length_c   1.000
_cell.angle_alpha   90.00
_cell.angle_beta   90.00
_cell.angle_gamma   90.00
#
_symmetry.space_group_name_H-M   'P 1'
#
loop_
_entity.id
_entity.type
_entity.pdbx_description
1 polymer ?
#
loop_
_entity_poly.entity_id
_entity_poly.type
_entity_poly.pdbx_seq_one_letter_code
_entity_poly.pdbx_strand_id
1 'polypeptide(L)'
;MPNPPPRASVRLVDGAFYADDPHAHWTWMRAHAPVYWDEAGEVWGITRHADVLAVSKDPATFCNGQGMRPDAPSMPFMINLDDPLHKKRRGLVNKGFTPRRVAEREGRIREICVELGGDRKSGV
;
A
#
# COMPACT_ATOMS: atom_id res chain seq x y z
N MET A 1 10.10 14.38 24.98
CA MET A 1 9.23 13.60 24.07
C MET A 1 8.27 14.58 23.43
N PRO A 2 8.10 14.59 22.09
CA PRO A 2 7.10 15.44 21.47
C PRO A 2 5.71 15.04 22.01
N ASN A 3 4.89 16.06 22.25
CA ASN A 3 3.52 15.87 22.69
C ASN A 3 2.78 15.00 21.62
N PRO A 4 1.97 14.01 22.02
CA PRO A 4 1.21 13.24 21.04
C PRO A 4 0.33 14.21 20.22
N PRO A 5 0.26 14.02 18.89
CA PRO A 5 -0.60 14.84 18.06
C PRO A 5 -2.06 14.71 18.55
N PRO A 6 -2.85 15.79 18.52
CA PRO A 6 -4.23 15.71 18.93
C PRO A 6 -4.96 14.68 18.07
N ARG A 7 -5.78 13.84 18.70
CA ARG A 7 -6.58 12.78 18.04
C ARG A 7 -7.37 13.32 16.83
N ALA A 8 -7.81 14.56 16.90
CA ALA A 8 -8.53 15.24 15.82
C ALA A 8 -7.69 15.56 14.56
N SER A 9 -6.36 15.39 14.60
CA SER A 9 -5.48 15.69 13.46
C SER A 9 -5.22 14.49 12.54
N VAL A 10 -5.64 13.29 12.91
CA VAL A 10 -5.49 12.08 12.07
C VAL A 10 -6.64 12.01 11.08
N ARG A 11 -6.33 12.11 9.80
CA ARG A 11 -7.27 12.08 8.67
C ARG A 11 -6.82 11.05 7.65
N LEU A 12 -7.32 9.82 7.76
CA LEU A 12 -6.81 8.68 6.99
C LEU A 12 -7.19 8.71 5.50
N VAL A 13 -8.21 9.47 5.12
CA VAL A 13 -8.62 9.63 3.70
C VAL A 13 -8.15 10.94 3.09
N ASP A 14 -7.55 11.85 3.88
CA ASP A 14 -7.08 13.14 3.41
C ASP A 14 -5.65 13.04 2.88
N GLY A 15 -5.43 13.38 1.61
CA GLY A 15 -4.11 13.41 1.00
C GLY A 15 -3.15 14.40 1.68
N ALA A 16 -3.65 15.50 2.22
CA ALA A 16 -2.84 16.48 2.94
C ALA A 16 -2.21 15.89 4.21
N PHE A 17 -2.91 14.97 4.90
CA PHE A 17 -2.37 14.25 6.04
C PHE A 17 -1.09 13.46 5.71
N TYR A 18 -1.01 12.90 4.50
CA TYR A 18 0.15 12.13 4.05
C TYR A 18 1.26 13.01 3.47
N ALA A 19 0.93 14.20 2.99
CA ALA A 19 1.91 15.17 2.47
C ALA A 19 2.70 15.86 3.58
N ASP A 20 2.10 15.99 4.77
CA ASP A 20 2.74 16.56 5.96
C ASP A 20 3.17 15.38 6.85
N ASP A 21 4.43 15.04 6.87
CA ASP A 21 5.06 13.90 7.58
C ASP A 21 4.17 13.18 8.63
N PRO A 22 3.45 12.10 8.28
CA PRO A 22 2.50 11.46 9.18
C PRO A 22 3.16 10.52 10.21
N HIS A 23 4.50 10.41 10.23
CA HIS A 23 5.22 9.42 11.04
C HIS A 23 4.99 9.59 12.55
N ALA A 24 4.89 10.84 13.03
CA ALA A 24 4.59 11.12 14.44
C ALA A 24 3.19 10.60 14.83
N HIS A 25 2.20 10.78 13.94
CA HIS A 25 0.84 10.29 14.11
C HIS A 25 0.80 8.75 14.14
N TRP A 26 1.48 8.10 13.20
CA TRP A 26 1.55 6.63 13.17
C TRP A 26 2.27 6.05 14.39
N THR A 27 3.30 6.72 14.90
CA THR A 27 3.98 6.31 16.13
C THR A 27 3.03 6.38 17.32
N TRP A 28 2.29 7.48 17.43
CA TRP A 28 1.26 7.63 18.45
C TRP A 28 0.15 6.58 18.31
N MET A 29 -0.37 6.36 17.10
CA MET A 29 -1.41 5.36 16.84
C MET A 29 -0.96 3.95 17.25
N ARG A 30 0.26 3.54 16.89
CA ARG A 30 0.81 2.23 17.29
C ARG A 30 0.84 2.03 18.80
N ALA A 31 1.10 3.09 19.53
CA ALA A 31 1.22 3.03 20.99
C ALA A 31 -0.12 3.09 21.71
N HIS A 32 -1.07 3.90 21.24
CA HIS A 32 -2.25 4.29 22.00
C HIS A 32 -3.58 3.88 21.35
N ALA A 33 -3.63 3.81 20.01
CA ALA A 33 -4.82 3.46 19.23
C ALA A 33 -4.44 2.65 17.98
N PRO A 34 -3.92 1.41 18.15
CA PRO A 34 -3.40 0.61 17.01
C PRO A 34 -4.47 0.26 15.98
N VAL A 35 -5.72 0.18 16.39
CA VAL A 35 -6.90 0.19 15.54
C VAL A 35 -7.61 1.52 15.82
N TYR A 36 -7.59 2.42 14.84
CA TYR A 36 -8.06 3.80 14.97
C TYR A 36 -9.27 4.04 14.07
N TRP A 37 -10.33 4.61 14.62
CA TRP A 37 -11.48 5.07 13.85
C TRP A 37 -11.30 6.54 13.44
N ASP A 38 -11.23 6.80 12.15
CA ASP A 38 -11.31 8.14 11.58
C ASP A 38 -12.77 8.48 11.31
N GLU A 39 -13.37 9.25 12.21
CA GLU A 39 -14.79 9.60 12.16
C GLU A 39 -15.13 10.44 10.92
N ALA A 40 -14.21 11.27 10.45
CA ALA A 40 -14.46 12.12 9.28
C ALA A 40 -14.34 11.36 7.96
N GLY A 41 -13.48 10.36 7.91
CA GLY A 41 -13.30 9.49 6.74
C GLY A 41 -14.15 8.23 6.79
N GLU A 42 -14.82 7.96 7.93
CA GLU A 42 -15.60 6.74 8.18
C GLU A 42 -14.81 5.46 7.87
N VAL A 43 -13.53 5.45 8.26
CA VAL A 43 -12.61 4.32 8.01
C VAL A 43 -11.84 3.90 9.24
N TRP A 44 -11.49 2.63 9.31
CA TRP A 44 -10.58 2.09 10.30
C TRP A 44 -9.15 2.10 9.79
N GLY A 45 -8.23 2.65 10.59
CA GLY A 45 -6.79 2.57 10.35
C GLY A 45 -6.14 1.52 11.24
N ILE A 46 -5.31 0.66 10.65
CA ILE A 46 -4.57 -0.39 11.36
C ILE A 46 -3.09 -0.08 11.24
N THR A 47 -2.36 -0.01 12.35
CA THR A 47 -0.98 0.49 12.35
C THR A 47 0.06 -0.48 12.88
N ARG A 48 -0.31 -1.53 13.63
CA ARG A 48 0.63 -2.56 14.08
C ARG A 48 0.84 -3.60 13.01
N HIS A 49 2.09 -3.98 12.75
CA HIS A 49 2.44 -4.97 11.74
C HIS A 49 1.70 -6.31 11.92
N ALA A 50 1.56 -6.79 13.16
CA ALA A 50 0.85 -8.04 13.43
C ALA A 50 -0.62 -7.97 13.00
N ASP A 51 -1.30 -6.85 13.26
CA ASP A 51 -2.70 -6.65 12.92
C ASP A 51 -2.89 -6.50 11.40
N VAL A 52 -2.00 -5.73 10.74
CA VAL A 52 -1.97 -5.62 9.26
C VAL A 52 -1.78 -6.99 8.61
N LEU A 53 -0.86 -7.80 9.17
CA LEU A 53 -0.61 -9.15 8.67
C LEU A 53 -1.81 -10.08 8.88
N ALA A 54 -2.49 -9.99 10.02
CA ALA A 54 -3.70 -10.76 10.31
C ALA A 54 -4.81 -10.42 9.31
N VAL A 55 -5.10 -9.14 9.11
CA VAL A 55 -6.09 -8.66 8.12
C VAL A 55 -5.75 -9.14 6.71
N SER A 56 -4.49 -9.01 6.29
CA SER A 56 -4.07 -9.40 4.94
C SER A 56 -4.13 -10.91 4.67
N LYS A 57 -4.16 -11.74 5.71
CA LYS A 57 -4.23 -13.20 5.62
C LYS A 57 -5.63 -13.77 5.81
N ASP A 58 -6.61 -12.94 6.09
CA ASP A 58 -7.99 -13.35 6.29
C ASP A 58 -8.92 -12.79 5.20
N PRO A 59 -8.87 -13.34 3.97
CA PRO A 59 -9.72 -12.90 2.87
C PRO A 59 -11.19 -13.30 3.05
N ALA A 60 -11.52 -14.12 4.04
CA ALA A 60 -12.90 -14.46 4.36
C ALA A 60 -13.62 -13.34 5.11
N THR A 61 -12.89 -12.63 5.96
CA THR A 61 -13.42 -11.49 6.73
C THR A 61 -13.17 -10.15 6.03
N PHE A 62 -11.99 -9.99 5.40
CA PHE A 62 -11.57 -8.73 4.79
C PHE A 62 -11.43 -8.91 3.28
N CYS A 63 -12.22 -8.19 2.51
CA CYS A 63 -12.27 -8.28 1.06
C CYS A 63 -11.86 -6.98 0.37
N ASN A 64 -11.46 -7.08 -0.91
CA ASN A 64 -11.06 -5.95 -1.75
C ASN A 64 -12.08 -5.64 -2.87
N GLY A 65 -13.15 -6.42 -2.98
CA GLY A 65 -14.10 -6.34 -4.11
C GLY A 65 -14.79 -4.99 -4.25
N GLN A 66 -14.87 -4.21 -3.17
CA GLN A 66 -15.44 -2.86 -3.19
C GLN A 66 -14.43 -1.78 -3.59
N GLY A 67 -13.16 -2.12 -3.77
CA GLY A 67 -12.08 -1.20 -4.12
C GLY A 67 -10.98 -1.13 -3.07
N MET A 68 -9.83 -0.63 -3.48
CA MET A 68 -8.66 -0.49 -2.60
C MET A 68 -8.62 0.86 -1.87
N ARG A 69 -9.55 1.74 -2.16
CA ARG A 69 -9.66 3.07 -1.55
C ARG A 69 -11.11 3.35 -1.15
N PRO A 70 -11.35 3.90 0.04
CA PRO A 70 -12.70 4.21 0.51
C PRO A 70 -13.36 5.35 -0.27
N ASP A 71 -12.56 6.23 -0.88
CA ASP A 71 -12.97 7.44 -1.58
C ASP A 71 -13.02 7.28 -3.11
N ALA A 72 -12.82 6.06 -3.64
CA ALA A 72 -12.81 5.81 -5.06
C ALA A 72 -13.63 4.57 -5.45
N PRO A 73 -14.34 4.60 -6.59
CA PRO A 73 -15.08 3.44 -7.06
C PRO A 73 -14.14 2.26 -7.35
N SER A 74 -14.65 1.05 -7.15
CA SER A 74 -13.93 -0.15 -7.53
C SER A 74 -13.74 -0.20 -9.04
N MET A 75 -12.51 -0.48 -9.46
CA MET A 75 -12.15 -0.67 -10.86
C MET A 75 -11.83 -2.15 -11.13
N PRO A 76 -12.02 -2.67 -12.37
CA PRO A 76 -11.87 -4.09 -12.68
C PRO A 76 -10.40 -4.55 -12.75
N PHE A 77 -9.55 -4.04 -11.85
CA PHE A 77 -8.18 -4.47 -11.69
C PHE A 77 -8.08 -5.72 -10.82
N MET A 78 -7.03 -6.50 -11.02
CA MET A 78 -6.79 -7.73 -10.25
C MET A 78 -6.75 -7.47 -8.73
N ILE A 79 -6.26 -6.31 -8.31
CA ILE A 79 -6.14 -5.92 -6.90
C ILE A 79 -7.52 -5.74 -6.22
N ASN A 80 -8.55 -5.39 -6.99
CA ASN A 80 -9.92 -5.21 -6.51
C ASN A 80 -10.77 -6.48 -6.65
N LEU A 81 -10.15 -7.63 -6.79
CA LEU A 81 -10.85 -8.91 -6.89
C LEU A 81 -10.66 -9.71 -5.61
N ASP A 82 -11.72 -10.38 -5.23
CA ASP A 82 -11.71 -11.37 -4.16
C ASP A 82 -11.50 -12.79 -4.70
N ASP A 83 -11.20 -13.73 -3.80
CA ASP A 83 -11.10 -15.14 -4.13
C ASP A 83 -12.47 -15.72 -4.58
N PRO A 84 -12.49 -16.66 -5.51
CA PRO A 84 -11.38 -17.35 -6.14
C PRO A 84 -10.79 -16.66 -7.39
N LEU A 85 -11.42 -15.57 -7.86
CA LEU A 85 -11.04 -14.91 -9.11
C LEU A 85 -9.67 -14.22 -8.99
N HIS A 86 -9.39 -13.60 -7.85
CA HIS A 86 -8.07 -13.03 -7.54
C HIS A 86 -6.97 -14.09 -7.67
N LYS A 87 -7.11 -15.23 -7.00
CA LYS A 87 -6.12 -16.33 -7.06
C LYS A 87 -5.89 -16.82 -8.47
N LYS A 88 -6.96 -16.97 -9.26
CA LYS A 88 -6.85 -17.41 -10.66
C LYS A 88 -6.02 -16.44 -11.49
N ARG A 89 -6.32 -15.13 -11.44
CA ARG A 89 -5.59 -14.10 -12.19
C ARG A 89 -4.17 -13.92 -11.67
N ARG A 90 -3.98 -13.90 -10.37
CA ARG A 90 -2.66 -13.80 -9.73
C ARG A 90 -1.75 -14.95 -10.14
N GLY A 91 -2.28 -16.18 -10.21
CA GLY A 91 -1.54 -17.36 -10.67
C GLY A 91 -1.02 -17.24 -12.10
N LEU A 92 -1.75 -16.58 -12.99
CA LEU A 92 -1.27 -16.32 -14.35
C LEU A 92 -0.11 -15.31 -14.36
N VAL A 93 -0.22 -14.22 -13.61
CA VAL A 93 0.80 -13.19 -13.52
C VAL A 93 2.08 -13.75 -12.86
N ASN A 94 1.95 -14.51 -11.79
CA ASN A 94 3.10 -15.09 -11.06
C ASN A 94 3.99 -15.96 -11.96
N LYS A 95 3.45 -16.61 -12.99
CA LYS A 95 4.24 -17.38 -13.97
C LYS A 95 5.26 -16.51 -14.72
N GLY A 96 4.97 -15.22 -14.89
CA GLY A 96 5.88 -14.24 -15.52
C GLY A 96 6.98 -13.71 -14.59
N PHE A 97 6.79 -13.83 -13.26
CA PHE A 97 7.64 -13.22 -12.23
C PHE A 97 8.34 -14.27 -11.34
N THR A 98 8.64 -15.44 -11.88
CA THR A 98 9.44 -16.42 -11.15
C THR A 98 10.87 -15.91 -10.96
N PRO A 99 11.59 -16.30 -9.88
CA PRO A 99 12.98 -15.89 -9.64
C PRO A 99 13.88 -16.07 -10.85
N ARG A 100 13.74 -17.20 -11.56
CA ARG A 100 14.49 -17.48 -12.79
C ARG A 100 14.21 -16.44 -13.89
N ARG A 101 12.92 -16.13 -14.16
CA ARG A 101 12.54 -15.14 -15.19
C ARG A 101 12.97 -13.72 -14.83
N VAL A 102 12.99 -13.39 -13.56
CA VAL A 102 13.51 -12.10 -13.08
C VAL A 102 15.02 -12.01 -13.29
N ALA A 103 15.76 -13.06 -12.94
CA ALA A 103 17.21 -13.12 -13.17
C ALA A 103 17.59 -13.04 -14.67
N GLU A 104 16.82 -13.68 -15.55
CA GLU A 104 17.00 -13.61 -17.00
C GLU A 104 16.86 -12.14 -17.55
N ARG A 105 16.19 -11.27 -16.82
CA ARG A 105 15.96 -9.85 -17.23
C ARG A 105 16.92 -8.87 -16.58
N GLU A 106 17.70 -9.27 -15.62
CA GLU A 106 18.58 -8.38 -14.84
C GLU A 106 19.54 -7.58 -15.74
N GLY A 107 20.16 -8.23 -16.72
CA GLY A 107 21.05 -7.58 -17.68
C GLY A 107 20.36 -6.43 -18.43
N ARG A 108 19.17 -6.71 -18.98
CA ARG A 108 18.42 -5.68 -19.73
C ARG A 108 17.93 -4.54 -18.84
N ILE A 109 17.50 -4.84 -17.63
CA ILE A 109 17.12 -3.81 -16.65
C ILE A 109 18.30 -2.90 -16.34
N ARG A 110 19.48 -3.48 -16.12
CA ARG A 110 20.72 -2.73 -15.86
C ARG A 110 21.10 -1.82 -17.04
N GLU A 111 21.02 -2.31 -18.28
CA GLU A 111 21.24 -1.50 -19.48
C GLU A 111 20.30 -0.29 -19.53
N ILE A 112 18.99 -0.49 -19.35
CA ILE A 112 17.99 0.58 -19.34
C ILE A 112 18.29 1.62 -18.24
N CYS A 113 18.67 1.16 -17.05
CA CYS A 113 19.03 2.07 -15.97
C CYS A 113 20.26 2.92 -16.29
N VAL A 114 21.25 2.35 -16.98
CA VAL A 114 22.46 3.08 -17.42
C VAL A 114 22.11 4.09 -18.52
N GLU A 115 21.33 3.70 -19.51
CA GLU A 115 20.85 4.59 -20.60
C GLU A 115 20.13 5.81 -20.02
N LEU A 116 19.10 5.58 -19.18
CA LEU A 116 18.32 6.66 -18.55
C LEU A 116 19.13 7.49 -17.54
N GLY A 117 20.10 6.90 -16.87
CA GLY A 117 21.00 7.59 -15.94
C GLY A 117 22.06 8.42 -16.66
N GLY A 118 22.47 8.01 -17.85
CA GLY A 118 23.43 8.73 -18.72
C GLY A 118 22.84 10.03 -19.29
N ASP A 119 21.61 9.98 -19.76
CA ASP A 119 20.90 11.15 -20.33
C ASP A 119 20.71 12.29 -19.32
N ARG A 120 20.60 11.99 -18.02
CA ARG A 120 20.53 13.04 -16.99
C ARG A 120 21.82 13.81 -16.77
N LYS A 121 22.97 13.28 -17.19
CA LYS A 121 24.28 13.97 -17.04
C LYS A 121 24.61 14.87 -18.23
N SER A 122 23.90 14.73 -19.35
CA SER A 122 24.13 15.53 -20.58
C SER A 122 23.19 16.75 -20.69
N GLY A 123 22.35 17.01 -19.70
CA GLY A 123 21.35 18.09 -19.71
C GLY A 123 21.64 19.23 -18.70
N VAL A 124 22.91 19.55 -18.40
CA VAL A 124 23.32 20.74 -17.66
C VAL A 124 24.23 21.60 -18.50
#